data_ff204b301ecf13b0a7bdc30cbe7b0e09
#
_entry.id   ff204b301ecf13b0a7bdc30cbe7b0e09
#
_cell.length_a   1.000
_cell.length_b   1.000
_cell.length_c   1.000
_cell.angle_alpha   90.00
_cell.angle_beta   90.00
_cell.angle_gamma   90.00
#
_symmetry.space_group_name_H-M   'P 1'
#
loop_
_entity.id
_entity.type
_entity.pdbx_description
1 polymer ?
#
loop_
_entity_poly.entity_id
_entity_poly.type
_entity_poly.pdbx_seq_one_letter_code
_entity_poly.pdbx_strand_id
1 'polypeptide(L)'
;LSAAPTASDLERLLKFGGFPEPFLLGDEDHRRLWARQRLSLVLRDDLRTLEQVKDLDLVQRLMELLPSKVGAPLSVKSLREDLEVDHKTAERWIKILEALFVCYRIPPFGAPRIRAVKKEQKLYLWDWADVPEAGFRFENLVASQLLKYCHWLEDTKGYRMELRFLRDSDRREVDFVVLKEGKPEFAVECKTGEKSVSKWTILSERSLAKN
;
A
#
# COMPACT_ATOMS: atom_id res chain seq x y z
N LEU A 1 -14.96 22.32 -15.54
CA LEU A 1 -15.43 21.50 -14.40
C LEU A 1 -15.48 20.07 -14.91
N SER A 2 -14.56 19.18 -14.44
CA SER A 2 -14.64 17.76 -14.77
C SER A 2 -15.90 17.16 -14.17
N ALA A 3 -16.58 16.27 -14.90
CA ALA A 3 -17.71 15.52 -14.37
C ALA A 3 -17.30 14.75 -13.10
N ALA A 4 -18.22 14.55 -12.18
CA ALA A 4 -17.97 13.72 -11.01
C ALA A 4 -17.60 12.29 -11.46
N PRO A 5 -16.64 11.63 -10.78
CA PRO A 5 -16.26 10.27 -11.13
C PRO A 5 -17.46 9.31 -10.99
N THR A 6 -17.57 8.38 -11.91
CA THR A 6 -18.63 7.37 -12.00
C THR A 6 -18.20 6.03 -11.41
N ALA A 7 -19.15 5.11 -11.19
CA ALA A 7 -18.84 3.73 -10.81
C ALA A 7 -17.95 3.03 -11.86
N SER A 8 -18.19 3.30 -13.15
CA SER A 8 -17.37 2.80 -14.25
C SER A 8 -15.92 3.29 -14.20
N ASP A 9 -15.70 4.54 -13.77
CA ASP A 9 -14.34 5.07 -13.59
C ASP A 9 -13.61 4.37 -12.45
N LEU A 10 -14.31 4.03 -11.36
CA LEU A 10 -13.77 3.26 -10.26
C LEU A 10 -13.41 1.83 -10.67
N GLU A 11 -14.29 1.14 -11.40
CA GLU A 11 -14.02 -0.20 -11.94
C GLU A 11 -12.80 -0.19 -12.84
N ARG A 12 -12.70 0.80 -13.74
CA ARG A 12 -11.57 0.99 -14.62
C ARG A 12 -10.27 1.23 -13.82
N LEU A 13 -10.33 2.07 -12.80
CA LEU A 13 -9.20 2.37 -11.93
C LEU A 13 -8.73 1.13 -11.14
N LEU A 14 -9.67 0.32 -10.63
CA LEU A 14 -9.37 -0.94 -9.96
C LEU A 14 -8.70 -1.95 -10.91
N LYS A 15 -9.16 -1.99 -12.17
CA LYS A 15 -8.69 -2.96 -13.15
C LYS A 15 -7.33 -2.61 -13.74
N PHE A 16 -7.12 -1.35 -14.09
CA PHE A 16 -5.93 -0.91 -14.84
C PHE A 16 -4.88 -0.18 -13.98
N GLY A 17 -5.18 0.08 -12.70
CA GLY A 17 -4.27 0.77 -11.79
C GLY A 17 -4.31 2.30 -11.95
N GLY A 18 -3.42 2.97 -11.22
CA GLY A 18 -3.31 4.44 -11.19
C GLY A 18 -2.24 5.00 -12.11
N PHE A 19 -1.50 4.17 -12.83
CA PHE A 19 -0.52 4.65 -13.79
C PHE A 19 -1.21 5.11 -15.08
N PRO A 20 -0.84 6.31 -15.60
CA PRO A 20 -1.56 6.92 -16.73
C PRO A 20 -1.64 6.04 -17.98
N GLU A 21 -0.54 5.41 -18.38
CA GLU A 21 -0.45 4.64 -19.62
C GLU A 21 -1.43 3.46 -19.63
N PRO A 22 -1.38 2.47 -18.72
CA PRO A 22 -2.32 1.36 -18.72
C PRO A 22 -3.75 1.80 -18.45
N PHE A 23 -3.97 2.83 -17.63
CA PHE A 23 -5.29 3.39 -17.34
C PHE A 23 -5.93 3.99 -18.58
N LEU A 24 -5.20 4.81 -19.35
CA LEU A 24 -5.72 5.50 -20.53
C LEU A 24 -5.99 4.53 -21.70
N LEU A 25 -5.10 3.57 -21.92
CA LEU A 25 -5.28 2.57 -22.97
C LEU A 25 -6.45 1.62 -22.65
N GLY A 26 -6.59 1.18 -21.40
CA GLY A 26 -7.69 0.33 -20.98
C GLY A 26 -7.70 -1.06 -21.63
N ASP A 27 -6.54 -1.55 -22.04
CA ASP A 27 -6.32 -2.85 -22.65
C ASP A 27 -5.63 -3.80 -21.67
N GLU A 28 -6.17 -5.01 -21.48
CA GLU A 28 -5.67 -5.96 -20.49
C GLU A 28 -4.32 -6.59 -20.88
N ASP A 29 -4.12 -6.86 -22.16
CA ASP A 29 -2.87 -7.44 -22.65
C ASP A 29 -1.75 -6.42 -22.50
N HIS A 30 -2.04 -5.18 -22.90
CA HIS A 30 -1.11 -4.06 -22.71
C HIS A 30 -0.78 -3.86 -21.21
N ARG A 31 -1.79 -3.90 -20.33
CA ARG A 31 -1.60 -3.76 -18.88
C ARG A 31 -0.64 -4.83 -18.34
N ARG A 32 -0.82 -6.12 -18.73
CA ARG A 32 0.07 -7.21 -18.32
C ARG A 32 1.50 -7.03 -18.82
N LEU A 33 1.63 -6.63 -20.08
CA LEU A 33 2.93 -6.39 -20.69
C LEU A 33 3.66 -5.21 -20.01
N TRP A 34 2.95 -4.10 -19.82
CA TRP A 34 3.45 -2.91 -19.15
C TRP A 34 3.95 -3.21 -17.72
N ALA A 35 3.18 -3.96 -16.93
CA ALA A 35 3.57 -4.34 -15.57
C ALA A 35 4.89 -5.13 -15.55
N ARG A 36 5.06 -6.11 -16.45
CA ARG A 36 6.30 -6.87 -16.59
C ARG A 36 7.49 -5.98 -17.00
N GLN A 37 7.27 -5.08 -17.94
CA GLN A 37 8.31 -4.15 -18.39
C GLN A 37 8.73 -3.21 -17.26
N ARG A 38 7.78 -2.63 -16.52
CA ARG A 38 8.05 -1.77 -15.36
C ARG A 38 8.90 -2.49 -14.31
N LEU A 39 8.49 -3.71 -13.91
CA LEU A 39 9.26 -4.50 -12.94
C LEU A 39 10.65 -4.85 -13.47
N SER A 40 10.78 -5.17 -14.76
CA SER A 40 12.07 -5.45 -15.39
C SER A 40 12.98 -4.22 -15.40
N LEU A 41 12.45 -3.00 -15.62
CA LEU A 41 13.22 -1.75 -15.55
C LEU A 41 13.73 -1.52 -14.12
N VAL A 42 12.88 -1.66 -13.10
CA VAL A 42 13.30 -1.56 -11.69
C VAL A 42 14.45 -2.53 -11.38
N LEU A 43 14.36 -3.79 -11.83
CA LEU A 43 15.39 -4.79 -11.59
C LEU A 43 16.70 -4.50 -12.33
N ARG A 44 16.62 -4.07 -13.60
CA ARG A 44 17.81 -3.93 -14.45
C ARG A 44 18.54 -2.62 -14.26
N ASP A 45 17.79 -1.52 -14.15
CA ASP A 45 18.39 -0.18 -14.20
C ASP A 45 18.56 0.38 -12.77
N ASP A 46 17.52 0.32 -11.95
CA ASP A 46 17.56 0.93 -10.62
C ASP A 46 18.36 0.08 -9.62
N LEU A 47 18.09 -1.23 -9.53
CA LEU A 47 18.76 -2.10 -8.56
C LEU A 47 20.22 -2.38 -8.90
N ARG A 48 20.61 -2.45 -10.17
CA ARG A 48 22.01 -2.60 -10.58
C ARG A 48 22.85 -1.38 -10.21
N THR A 49 22.28 -0.18 -10.34
CA THR A 49 22.95 1.06 -10.00
C THR A 49 23.23 1.21 -8.51
N LEU A 50 22.42 0.55 -7.67
CA LEU A 50 22.56 0.60 -6.21
C LEU A 50 23.71 -0.27 -5.65
N GLU A 51 24.55 -0.93 -6.48
CA GLU A 51 25.76 -1.73 -6.14
C GLU A 51 25.61 -2.73 -4.97
N GLN A 52 24.47 -2.73 -4.27
CA GLN A 52 24.26 -3.45 -3.02
C GLN A 52 23.45 -4.74 -3.15
N VAL A 53 22.90 -5.01 -4.33
CA VAL A 53 22.06 -6.19 -4.57
C VAL A 53 22.79 -7.16 -5.47
N LYS A 54 23.36 -8.21 -4.88
CA LYS A 54 24.08 -9.25 -5.63
C LYS A 54 23.14 -10.31 -6.21
N ASP A 55 21.99 -10.52 -5.57
CA ASP A 55 21.05 -11.61 -5.85
C ASP A 55 19.74 -11.08 -6.47
N LEU A 56 19.84 -10.56 -7.70
CA LEU A 56 18.70 -9.97 -8.41
C LEU A 56 17.54 -10.96 -8.60
N ASP A 57 17.83 -12.23 -8.79
CA ASP A 57 16.80 -13.29 -8.94
C ASP A 57 15.97 -13.45 -7.67
N LEU A 58 16.59 -13.36 -6.49
CA LEU A 58 15.89 -13.43 -5.22
C LEU A 58 15.04 -12.16 -4.97
N VAL A 59 15.53 -10.98 -5.39
CA VAL A 59 14.71 -9.76 -5.32
C VAL A 59 13.53 -9.82 -6.29
N GLN A 60 13.71 -10.39 -7.47
CA GLN A 60 12.59 -10.64 -8.38
C GLN A 60 11.55 -11.56 -7.74
N ARG A 61 11.97 -12.67 -7.11
CA ARG A 61 11.06 -13.56 -6.36
C ARG A 61 10.35 -12.82 -5.23
N LEU A 62 11.06 -11.94 -4.50
CA LEU A 62 10.42 -11.08 -3.49
C LEU A 62 9.32 -10.23 -4.12
N MET A 63 9.59 -9.54 -5.24
CA MET A 63 8.60 -8.71 -5.94
C MET A 63 7.36 -9.51 -6.39
N GLU A 64 7.56 -10.75 -6.83
CA GLU A 64 6.48 -11.68 -7.21
C GLU A 64 5.62 -12.14 -6.02
N LEU A 65 6.21 -12.19 -4.81
CA LEU A 65 5.49 -12.56 -3.57
C LEU A 65 4.68 -11.41 -2.97
N LEU A 66 5.14 -10.15 -3.12
CA LEU A 66 4.53 -9.00 -2.46
C LEU A 66 3.03 -8.81 -2.75
N PRO A 67 2.50 -9.01 -3.98
CA PRO A 67 1.07 -8.85 -4.26
C PRO A 67 0.16 -9.73 -3.39
N SER A 68 0.61 -10.92 -3.03
CA SER A 68 -0.13 -11.85 -2.16
C SER A 68 -0.07 -11.49 -0.66
N LYS A 69 0.78 -10.55 -0.27
CA LYS A 69 0.98 -10.12 1.12
C LYS A 69 0.26 -8.79 1.45
N VAL A 70 -0.43 -8.21 0.47
CA VAL A 70 -1.15 -6.93 0.63
C VAL A 70 -2.32 -7.06 1.62
N GLY A 71 -2.56 -6.00 2.40
CA GLY A 71 -3.68 -5.89 3.34
C GLY A 71 -3.45 -6.58 4.69
N ALA A 72 -2.39 -7.37 4.84
CA ALA A 72 -2.02 -8.01 6.11
C ALA A 72 -0.72 -7.43 6.69
N PRO A 73 -0.51 -7.51 8.03
CA PRO A 73 0.78 -7.19 8.61
C PRO A 73 1.88 -8.06 8.00
N LEU A 74 2.93 -7.40 7.45
CA LEU A 74 4.01 -8.08 6.75
C LEU A 74 4.95 -8.78 7.73
N SER A 75 4.99 -10.09 7.67
CA SER A 75 5.98 -10.89 8.41
C SER A 75 7.28 -11.00 7.62
N VAL A 76 8.27 -10.18 7.97
CA VAL A 76 9.62 -10.28 7.41
C VAL A 76 10.24 -11.64 7.72
N LYS A 77 9.84 -12.27 8.83
CA LYS A 77 10.25 -13.63 9.18
C LYS A 77 9.77 -14.64 8.13
N SER A 78 8.49 -14.58 7.72
CA SER A 78 7.99 -15.45 6.65
C SER A 78 8.70 -15.21 5.32
N LEU A 79 8.88 -13.95 4.94
CA LEU A 79 9.56 -13.61 3.68
C LEU A 79 11.00 -14.14 3.63
N ARG A 80 11.76 -14.01 4.72
CA ARG A 80 13.14 -14.54 4.76
C ARG A 80 13.17 -16.06 4.65
N GLU A 81 12.17 -16.76 5.21
CA GLU A 81 12.04 -18.22 5.09
C GLU A 81 11.68 -18.63 3.64
N ASP A 82 10.73 -17.91 3.01
CA ASP A 82 10.33 -18.14 1.62
C ASP A 82 11.49 -17.89 0.62
N LEU A 83 12.41 -16.98 0.95
CA LEU A 83 13.55 -16.58 0.10
C LEU A 83 14.88 -17.21 0.51
N GLU A 84 14.93 -17.93 1.63
CA GLU A 84 16.13 -18.56 2.20
C GLU A 84 17.27 -17.55 2.46
N VAL A 85 16.93 -16.36 2.96
CA VAL A 85 17.88 -15.29 3.26
C VAL A 85 17.85 -14.90 4.74
N ASP A 86 18.84 -14.12 5.19
CA ASP A 86 18.80 -13.57 6.54
C ASP A 86 17.80 -12.42 6.68
N HIS A 87 17.37 -12.15 7.94
CA HIS A 87 16.37 -11.14 8.23
C HIS A 87 16.78 -9.72 7.80
N LYS A 88 18.07 -9.39 7.94
CA LYS A 88 18.57 -8.04 7.58
C LYS A 88 18.55 -7.85 6.06
N THR A 89 18.87 -8.89 5.32
CA THR A 89 18.81 -8.88 3.85
C THR A 89 17.39 -8.70 3.35
N ALA A 90 16.42 -9.47 3.86
CA ALA A 90 15.01 -9.30 3.49
C ALA A 90 14.48 -7.89 3.81
N GLU A 91 14.75 -7.39 5.02
CA GLU A 91 14.35 -6.03 5.43
C GLU A 91 15.02 -4.94 4.56
N ARG A 92 16.30 -5.12 4.20
CA ARG A 92 17.00 -4.18 3.31
C ARG A 92 16.38 -4.16 1.92
N TRP A 93 16.05 -5.32 1.35
CA TRP A 93 15.41 -5.38 0.04
C TRP A 93 14.03 -4.74 0.03
N ILE A 94 13.21 -4.95 1.07
CA ILE A 94 11.92 -4.25 1.21
C ILE A 94 12.13 -2.73 1.20
N LYS A 95 13.10 -2.21 1.97
CA LYS A 95 13.39 -0.77 2.00
C LYS A 95 13.86 -0.23 0.64
N ILE A 96 14.62 -1.01 -0.09
CA ILE A 96 15.02 -0.64 -1.47
C ILE A 96 13.78 -0.57 -2.37
N LEU A 97 12.90 -1.57 -2.30
CA LEU A 97 11.65 -1.57 -3.08
C LEU A 97 10.70 -0.43 -2.67
N GLU A 98 10.71 -0.02 -1.40
CA GLU A 98 10.00 1.18 -0.94
C GLU A 98 10.59 2.46 -1.57
N ALA A 99 11.91 2.58 -1.58
CA ALA A 99 12.60 3.72 -2.19
C ALA A 99 12.40 3.81 -3.71
N LEU A 100 12.18 2.67 -4.38
CA LEU A 100 11.90 2.56 -5.81
C LEU A 100 10.40 2.61 -6.15
N PHE A 101 9.55 2.96 -5.21
CA PHE A 101 8.11 3.08 -5.40
C PHE A 101 7.45 1.80 -5.96
N VAL A 102 7.93 0.62 -5.56
CA VAL A 102 7.28 -0.67 -5.81
C VAL A 102 6.20 -0.92 -4.77
N CYS A 103 6.56 -0.74 -3.49
CA CYS A 103 5.65 -0.93 -2.36
C CYS A 103 5.82 0.19 -1.32
N TYR A 104 4.94 0.19 -0.33
CA TYR A 104 5.06 1.01 0.88
C TYR A 104 4.42 0.30 2.06
N ARG A 105 4.78 0.69 3.29
CA ARG A 105 4.24 0.09 4.50
C ARG A 105 3.53 1.14 5.36
N ILE A 106 2.38 0.74 5.91
CA ILE A 106 1.60 1.54 6.84
C ILE A 106 1.79 0.98 8.25
N PRO A 107 2.28 1.79 9.21
CA PRO A 107 2.50 1.34 10.57
C PRO A 107 1.21 1.35 11.41
N PRO A 108 1.15 0.58 12.53
CA PRO A 108 -0.01 0.55 13.40
C PRO A 108 -0.20 1.85 14.18
N PHE A 109 -1.45 2.19 14.48
CA PHE A 109 -1.84 3.27 15.37
C PHE A 109 -1.44 2.96 16.83
N GLY A 110 -1.21 4.00 17.63
CA GLY A 110 -0.86 3.86 19.06
C GLY A 110 0.57 3.42 19.36
N ALA A 111 1.37 3.10 18.33
CA ALA A 111 2.80 2.87 18.53
C ALA A 111 3.55 4.22 18.39
N PRO A 112 4.40 4.61 19.39
CA PRO A 112 5.29 5.74 19.21
C PRO A 112 6.09 5.60 17.91
N ARG A 113 6.33 6.70 17.18
CA ARG A 113 6.98 6.70 15.85
C ARG A 113 8.21 5.78 15.77
N ILE A 114 9.06 5.81 16.80
CA ILE A 114 10.28 4.98 16.88
C ILE A 114 9.96 3.49 17.07
N ARG A 115 8.88 3.14 17.78
CA ARG A 115 8.48 1.74 18.02
C ARG A 115 7.57 1.20 16.91
N ALA A 116 6.87 2.07 16.20
CA ALA A 116 6.03 1.68 15.06
C ALA A 116 6.85 1.05 13.93
N VAL A 117 8.10 1.48 13.74
CA VAL A 117 9.03 0.89 12.77
C VAL A 117 9.41 -0.56 13.13
N LYS A 118 9.34 -0.93 14.43
CA LYS A 118 9.67 -2.30 14.91
C LYS A 118 8.47 -3.24 14.99
N LYS A 119 7.24 -2.72 14.84
CA LYS A 119 6.02 -3.53 14.78
C LYS A 119 5.75 -3.95 13.35
N GLU A 120 5.09 -5.07 13.17
CA GLU A 120 4.62 -5.50 11.85
C GLU A 120 3.74 -4.42 11.23
N GLN A 121 4.05 -4.05 10.00
CA GLN A 121 3.38 -3.00 9.24
C GLN A 121 2.58 -3.64 8.12
N LYS A 122 1.42 -3.11 7.77
CA LYS A 122 0.69 -3.56 6.59
C LYS A 122 1.41 -3.12 5.32
N LEU A 123 1.56 -4.04 4.38
CA LEU A 123 2.17 -3.78 3.07
C LEU A 123 1.11 -3.41 2.04
N TYR A 124 1.44 -2.46 1.18
CA TYR A 124 0.66 -2.05 0.00
C TYR A 124 1.58 -1.82 -1.19
N LEU A 125 1.03 -1.94 -2.40
CA LEU A 125 1.72 -1.68 -3.65
C LEU A 125 1.34 -0.32 -4.21
N TRP A 126 2.29 0.34 -4.88
CA TRP A 126 1.97 1.54 -5.65
C TRP A 126 1.10 1.22 -6.87
N ASP A 127 1.21 0.01 -7.43
CA ASP A 127 0.29 -0.49 -8.43
C ASP A 127 -0.68 -1.52 -7.82
N TRP A 128 -1.81 -1.04 -7.33
CA TRP A 128 -2.84 -1.92 -6.74
C TRP A 128 -3.47 -2.89 -7.73
N ALA A 129 -3.36 -2.65 -9.06
CA ALA A 129 -3.90 -3.58 -10.06
C ALA A 129 -3.12 -4.90 -10.12
N ASP A 130 -1.92 -4.98 -9.53
CA ASP A 130 -1.17 -6.23 -9.37
C ASP A 130 -1.70 -7.10 -8.23
N VAL A 131 -2.53 -6.57 -7.32
CA VAL A 131 -3.11 -7.32 -6.20
C VAL A 131 -4.18 -8.29 -6.72
N PRO A 132 -4.03 -9.62 -6.53
CA PRO A 132 -4.91 -10.59 -7.17
C PRO A 132 -6.31 -10.63 -6.56
N GLU A 133 -6.45 -10.47 -5.24
CA GLU A 133 -7.71 -10.56 -4.52
C GLU A 133 -8.42 -9.19 -4.55
N ALA A 134 -9.72 -9.20 -4.94
CA ALA A 134 -10.47 -7.97 -5.22
C ALA A 134 -10.67 -7.06 -4.00
N GLY A 135 -10.89 -7.65 -2.81
CA GLY A 135 -11.05 -6.90 -1.56
C GLY A 135 -9.76 -6.19 -1.17
N PHE A 136 -8.63 -6.90 -1.19
CA PHE A 136 -7.32 -6.32 -0.90
C PHE A 136 -6.86 -5.33 -1.98
N ARG A 137 -7.23 -5.57 -3.24
CA ARG A 137 -6.99 -4.59 -4.32
C ARG A 137 -7.72 -3.28 -4.05
N PHE A 138 -8.98 -3.36 -3.64
CA PHE A 138 -9.76 -2.19 -3.27
C PHE A 138 -9.19 -1.49 -2.04
N GLU A 139 -8.84 -2.23 -0.99
CA GLU A 139 -8.17 -1.69 0.19
C GLU A 139 -6.85 -0.98 -0.19
N ASN A 140 -6.05 -1.57 -1.08
CA ASN A 140 -4.81 -0.97 -1.56
C ASN A 140 -5.05 0.34 -2.34
N LEU A 141 -6.07 0.38 -3.20
CA LEU A 141 -6.45 1.62 -3.89
C LEU A 141 -6.79 2.72 -2.87
N VAL A 142 -7.59 2.39 -1.87
CA VAL A 142 -7.97 3.33 -0.79
C VAL A 142 -6.73 3.80 -0.03
N ALA A 143 -5.83 2.87 0.36
CA ALA A 143 -4.56 3.20 1.01
C ALA A 143 -3.76 4.23 0.21
N SER A 144 -3.64 4.03 -1.11
CA SER A 144 -2.91 4.93 -2.01
C SER A 144 -3.55 6.31 -2.11
N GLN A 145 -4.89 6.39 -2.14
CA GLN A 145 -5.60 7.68 -2.18
C GLN A 145 -5.49 8.44 -0.85
N LEU A 146 -5.54 7.74 0.29
CA LEU A 146 -5.34 8.35 1.61
C LEU A 146 -3.89 8.81 1.79
N LEU A 147 -2.92 8.03 1.34
CA LEU A 147 -1.51 8.44 1.36
C LEU A 147 -1.27 9.69 0.50
N LYS A 148 -1.85 9.73 -0.71
CA LYS A 148 -1.84 10.91 -1.58
C LYS A 148 -2.46 12.14 -0.89
N TYR A 149 -3.59 11.97 -0.19
CA TYR A 149 -4.22 13.03 0.59
C TYR A 149 -3.29 13.55 1.69
N CYS A 150 -2.63 12.64 2.43
CA CYS A 150 -1.65 13.01 3.45
C CYS A 150 -0.51 13.85 2.85
N HIS A 151 0.14 13.35 1.78
CA HIS A 151 1.23 14.06 1.12
C HIS A 151 0.77 15.42 0.57
N TRP A 152 -0.43 15.49 -0.03
CA TRP A 152 -0.97 16.76 -0.53
C TRP A 152 -1.12 17.80 0.58
N LEU A 153 -1.60 17.42 1.77
CA LEU A 153 -1.70 18.34 2.91
C LEU A 153 -0.35 18.73 3.48
N GLU A 154 0.63 17.80 3.49
CA GLU A 154 2.01 18.10 3.87
C GLU A 154 2.63 19.12 2.92
N ASP A 155 2.56 18.88 1.61
CA ASP A 155 3.20 19.71 0.59
C ASP A 155 2.55 21.09 0.42
N THR A 156 1.22 21.17 0.55
CA THR A 156 0.50 22.43 0.25
C THR A 156 0.14 23.26 1.49
N LYS A 157 0.05 22.61 2.66
CA LYS A 157 -0.39 23.25 3.91
C LYS A 157 0.62 23.17 5.04
N GLY A 158 1.69 22.35 4.88
CA GLY A 158 2.72 22.17 5.89
C GLY A 158 2.27 21.39 7.14
N TYR A 159 1.12 20.72 7.10
CA TYR A 159 0.69 19.88 8.21
C TYR A 159 1.52 18.60 8.27
N ARG A 160 1.82 18.10 9.46
CA ARG A 160 2.38 16.77 9.64
C ARG A 160 1.25 15.74 9.57
N MET A 161 1.20 14.97 8.49
CA MET A 161 0.20 13.93 8.28
C MET A 161 0.79 12.54 8.51
N GLU A 162 -0.02 11.59 8.94
CA GLU A 162 0.38 10.19 9.06
C GLU A 162 -0.80 9.29 8.70
N LEU A 163 -0.51 8.24 7.90
CA LEU A 163 -1.46 7.17 7.64
C LEU A 163 -1.10 5.95 8.50
N ARG A 164 -2.07 5.43 9.22
CA ARG A 164 -1.94 4.32 10.17
C ARG A 164 -3.05 3.30 9.95
N PHE A 165 -2.90 2.08 10.47
CA PHE A 165 -4.00 1.14 10.66
C PHE A 165 -4.20 0.88 12.15
N LEU A 166 -5.43 0.52 12.56
CA LEU A 166 -5.73 0.15 13.94
C LEU A 166 -6.04 -1.34 14.01
N ARG A 167 -5.37 -2.04 14.92
CA ARG A 167 -5.72 -3.39 15.33
C ARG A 167 -5.54 -3.48 16.83
N ASP A 168 -6.65 -3.74 17.53
CA ASP A 168 -6.66 -3.86 18.99
C ASP A 168 -6.42 -5.31 19.47
N SER A 169 -6.30 -5.47 20.81
CA SER A 169 -6.13 -6.76 21.45
C SER A 169 -7.32 -7.70 21.23
N ASP A 170 -8.53 -7.16 21.01
CA ASP A 170 -9.77 -7.90 20.79
C ASP A 170 -9.96 -8.28 19.31
N ARG A 171 -8.91 -8.08 18.46
CA ARG A 171 -8.91 -8.31 17.01
C ARG A 171 -9.88 -7.43 16.24
N ARG A 172 -10.37 -6.33 16.82
CA ARG A 172 -11.08 -5.31 16.04
C ARG A 172 -10.06 -4.58 15.19
N GLU A 173 -10.40 -4.39 13.92
CA GLU A 173 -9.52 -3.78 12.94
C GLU A 173 -10.23 -2.61 12.28
N VAL A 174 -9.48 -1.51 12.09
CA VAL A 174 -9.86 -0.40 11.23
C VAL A 174 -8.75 -0.27 10.20
N ASP A 175 -9.10 -0.34 8.94
CA ASP A 175 -8.13 -0.43 7.86
C ASP A 175 -7.20 0.78 7.83
N PHE A 176 -7.75 1.98 8.03
CA PHE A 176 -6.95 3.20 8.01
C PHE A 176 -7.39 4.21 9.06
N VAL A 177 -6.39 4.89 9.64
CA VAL A 177 -6.55 6.06 10.51
C VAL A 177 -5.64 7.15 9.97
N VAL A 178 -6.20 8.27 9.56
CA VAL A 178 -5.45 9.46 9.16
C VAL A 178 -5.21 10.32 10.39
N LEU A 179 -3.93 10.65 10.63
CA LEU A 179 -3.54 11.55 11.71
C LEU A 179 -3.07 12.88 11.12
N LYS A 180 -3.50 13.96 11.78
CA LYS A 180 -3.04 15.32 11.54
C LYS A 180 -2.42 15.86 12.80
N GLU A 181 -1.19 16.33 12.74
CA GLU A 181 -0.43 16.79 13.91
C GLU A 181 -0.40 15.78 15.08
N GLY A 182 -0.35 14.47 14.73
CA GLY A 182 -0.32 13.37 15.68
C GLY A 182 -1.67 13.00 16.31
N LYS A 183 -2.77 13.68 15.94
CA LYS A 183 -4.14 13.40 16.40
C LYS A 183 -4.96 12.74 15.31
N PRO A 184 -5.84 11.76 15.64
CA PRO A 184 -6.76 11.19 14.67
C PRO A 184 -7.67 12.27 14.07
N GLU A 185 -7.71 12.37 12.74
CA GLU A 185 -8.62 13.25 12.01
C GLU A 185 -9.86 12.48 11.58
N PHE A 186 -9.67 11.30 10.98
CA PHE A 186 -10.73 10.36 10.66
C PHE A 186 -10.19 8.94 10.49
N ALA A 187 -11.10 7.97 10.46
CA ALA A 187 -10.79 6.58 10.20
C ALA A 187 -11.67 6.01 9.08
N VAL A 188 -11.14 5.02 8.35
CA VAL A 188 -11.77 4.42 7.18
C VAL A 188 -11.73 2.91 7.30
N GLU A 189 -12.87 2.26 7.07
CA GLU A 189 -13.02 0.82 6.93
C GLU A 189 -13.47 0.49 5.50
N CYS A 190 -12.76 -0.38 4.82
CA CYS A 190 -13.03 -0.82 3.45
C CYS A 190 -13.93 -2.04 3.46
N LYS A 191 -15.09 -1.95 2.81
CA LYS A 191 -16.00 -3.09 2.65
C LYS A 191 -16.42 -3.22 1.20
N THR A 192 -16.27 -4.41 0.65
CA THR A 192 -16.79 -4.80 -0.65
C THR A 192 -18.02 -5.69 -0.45
N GLY A 193 -19.16 -5.35 -1.03
CA GLY A 193 -20.38 -6.15 -0.92
C GLY A 193 -21.29 -5.97 -2.12
N GLU A 194 -22.07 -7.01 -2.45
CA GLU A 194 -22.95 -7.06 -3.64
C GLU A 194 -24.07 -5.99 -3.68
N LYS A 195 -24.32 -5.27 -2.60
CA LYS A 195 -25.46 -4.36 -2.47
C LYS A 195 -25.14 -2.91 -2.11
N SER A 196 -23.90 -2.52 -1.98
CA SER A 196 -23.58 -1.11 -1.74
C SER A 196 -22.23 -0.73 -2.35
N VAL A 197 -22.18 0.34 -3.08
CA VAL A 197 -21.02 1.22 -3.20
C VAL A 197 -20.41 1.30 -1.80
N SER A 198 -19.15 0.97 -1.66
CA SER A 198 -18.41 0.95 -0.40
C SER A 198 -18.88 2.06 0.55
N LYS A 199 -19.47 1.67 1.67
CA LYS A 199 -19.80 2.64 2.73
C LYS A 199 -18.51 3.01 3.42
N TRP A 200 -18.03 4.21 3.17
CA TRP A 200 -17.02 4.83 4.00
C TRP A 200 -17.63 5.10 5.37
N THR A 201 -17.18 4.39 6.40
CA THR A 201 -17.57 4.73 7.77
C THR A 201 -16.51 5.65 8.32
N ILE A 202 -16.83 6.94 8.43
CA ILE A 202 -15.97 7.92 9.12
C ILE A 202 -16.27 7.77 10.62
N LEU A 203 -15.31 7.26 11.37
CA LEU A 203 -15.39 7.23 12.83
C LEU A 203 -14.91 8.57 13.38
N SER A 204 -15.74 9.23 14.19
CA SER A 204 -15.36 10.49 14.85
C SER A 204 -14.36 10.23 15.98
N GLU A 205 -13.58 11.27 16.35
CA GLU A 205 -12.60 11.24 17.45
C GLU A 205 -13.11 10.59 18.75
N ARG A 206 -14.40 10.71 19.05
CA ARG A 206 -15.03 10.15 20.27
C ARG A 206 -15.06 8.62 20.32
N SER A 207 -14.99 7.94 19.19
CA SER A 207 -14.97 6.47 19.12
C SER A 207 -13.56 5.89 19.26
N LEU A 208 -12.52 6.64 18.91
CA LEU A 208 -11.12 6.20 18.95
C LEU A 208 -10.46 6.42 20.31
N ALA A 209 -11.02 7.33 21.14
CA ALA A 209 -10.46 7.68 22.45
C ALA A 209 -10.88 6.76 23.61
N LYS A 210 -11.70 5.75 23.36
CA LYS A 210 -12.23 4.85 24.41
C LYS A 210 -11.51 3.50 24.50
N ASN A 211 -10.33 3.35 23.88
CA ASN A 211 -9.51 2.13 23.99
C ASN A 211 -8.09 2.47 24.45
#